data_7cde1459f55ecfd1e99087556630cb08
#
_entry.id   7cde1459f55ecfd1e99087556630cb08
#
_cell.length_a   1.000
_cell.length_b   1.000
_cell.length_c   1.000
_cell.angle_alpha   90.00
_cell.angle_beta   90.00
_cell.angle_gamma   90.00
#
_symmetry.space_group_name_H-M   'P 1'
#
loop_
_entity.id
_entity.type
_entity.pdbx_description
1 polymer ?
#
loop_
_entity_poly.entity_id
_entity_poly.type
_entity_poly.pdbx_seq_one_letter_code
_entity_poly.pdbx_strand_id
1 'polypeptide(L)'
;SEEKKAICPYLYIATMRPFGAETQKKIERHRQMRAGKGFQTLECYGDLRTLDDFIQRWKRSKSILDINKTCRNEKNQENAKTGGILLECVSNLLADVLYQEDGSLAEDEVVLETIVEGIRYLNTQTERLAIVTNEVHSDLQDYSEETKKYIGLLGKINQELGEMADQVTEVVYGIPIKIK
;
A
#
# COMPACT_ATOMS: atom_id res chain seq x y z
N SER A 1 2.23 -24.09 26.75
CA SER A 1 3.08 -22.90 26.51
C SER A 1 2.41 -22.09 25.43
N GLU A 2 1.79 -20.95 25.80
CA GLU A 2 1.25 -19.99 24.85
C GLU A 2 2.42 -19.39 24.09
N GLU A 3 2.52 -19.68 22.80
CA GLU A 3 3.42 -18.97 21.90
C GLU A 3 3.06 -17.49 21.95
N LYS A 4 3.96 -16.68 22.48
CA LYS A 4 3.87 -15.23 22.40
C LYS A 4 3.87 -14.87 20.91
N LYS A 5 2.68 -14.60 20.37
CA LYS A 5 2.50 -14.11 19.01
C LYS A 5 3.42 -12.90 18.83
N ALA A 6 4.38 -13.01 17.92
CA ALA A 6 5.33 -11.95 17.64
C ALA A 6 4.57 -10.66 17.28
N ILE A 7 5.00 -9.59 17.88
CA ILE A 7 4.38 -8.27 17.74
C ILE A 7 4.72 -7.74 16.35
N CYS A 8 3.71 -7.45 15.54
CA CYS A 8 3.88 -6.91 14.18
C CYS A 8 3.64 -5.38 14.19
N PRO A 9 4.71 -4.56 14.29
CA PRO A 9 4.55 -3.10 14.33
C PRO A 9 4.19 -2.50 12.97
N TYR A 10 4.27 -3.29 11.91
CA TYR A 10 4.02 -2.84 10.56
C TYR A 10 2.76 -3.47 9.99
N LEU A 11 1.92 -2.64 9.35
CA LEU A 11 0.76 -3.08 8.60
C LEU A 11 1.12 -3.09 7.11
N TYR A 12 0.86 -4.21 6.45
CA TYR A 12 0.97 -4.35 5.01
C TYR A 12 -0.43 -4.43 4.42
N ILE A 13 -0.79 -3.47 3.59
CA ILE A 13 -2.05 -3.47 2.86
C ILE A 13 -1.79 -4.03 1.46
N ALA A 14 -2.31 -5.23 1.22
CA ALA A 14 -2.22 -5.93 -0.05
C ALA A 14 -3.44 -5.61 -0.91
N THR A 15 -3.21 -5.12 -2.12
CA THR A 15 -4.27 -4.74 -3.06
C THR A 15 -4.41 -5.70 -4.24
N MET A 16 -3.61 -6.76 -4.30
CA MET A 16 -3.68 -7.74 -5.37
C MET A 16 -4.79 -8.75 -5.10
N ARG A 17 -5.87 -8.68 -5.87
CA ARG A 17 -7.00 -9.63 -5.81
C ARG A 17 -6.56 -11.00 -6.31
N PRO A 18 -6.90 -12.10 -5.62
CA PRO A 18 -6.57 -13.45 -6.07
C PRO A 18 -7.45 -13.85 -7.26
N PHE A 19 -6.94 -13.65 -8.46
CA PHE A 19 -7.61 -14.02 -9.71
C PHE A 19 -6.76 -15.01 -10.50
N GLY A 20 -7.24 -16.27 -10.60
CA GLY A 20 -6.54 -17.33 -11.32
C GLY A 20 -5.26 -17.83 -10.64
N ALA A 21 -4.71 -18.93 -11.18
CA ALA A 21 -3.58 -19.64 -10.56
C ALA A 21 -2.25 -18.86 -10.58
N GLU A 22 -2.05 -18.00 -11.58
CA GLU A 22 -0.82 -17.21 -11.70
C GLU A 22 -0.77 -16.12 -10.63
N THR A 23 -1.89 -15.40 -10.42
CA THR A 23 -1.97 -14.37 -9.39
C THR A 23 -1.84 -14.97 -7.99
N GLN A 24 -2.43 -16.15 -7.76
CA GLN A 24 -2.26 -16.87 -6.49
C GLN A 24 -0.79 -17.21 -6.20
N LYS A 25 -0.02 -17.63 -7.22
CA LYS A 25 1.42 -17.87 -7.07
C LYS A 25 2.19 -16.58 -6.73
N LYS A 26 1.83 -15.46 -7.35
CA LYS A 26 2.42 -14.14 -7.03
C LYS A 26 2.12 -13.74 -5.59
N ILE A 27 0.87 -13.86 -5.15
CA ILE A 27 0.45 -13.56 -3.77
C ILE A 27 1.22 -14.42 -2.76
N GLU A 28 1.32 -15.73 -3.02
CA GLU A 28 2.04 -16.64 -2.12
C GLU A 28 3.53 -16.29 -2.05
N ARG A 29 4.18 -15.98 -3.18
CA ARG A 29 5.57 -15.49 -3.20
C ARG A 29 5.72 -14.22 -2.36
N HIS A 30 4.80 -13.25 -2.48
CA HIS A 30 4.84 -12.01 -1.69
C HIS A 30 4.63 -12.29 -0.20
N ARG A 31 3.74 -13.24 0.17
CA ARG A 31 3.56 -13.68 1.56
C ARG A 31 4.85 -14.28 2.13
N GLN A 32 5.52 -15.16 1.37
CA GLN A 32 6.80 -15.76 1.77
C GLN A 32 7.90 -14.70 1.94
N MET A 33 7.98 -13.72 1.04
CA MET A 33 8.96 -12.63 1.13
C MET A 33 8.76 -11.74 2.38
N ARG A 34 7.53 -11.66 2.89
CA ARG A 34 7.19 -10.89 4.11
C ARG A 34 7.28 -11.70 5.40
N ALA A 35 7.30 -13.03 5.29
CA ALA A 35 7.33 -13.91 6.45
C ALA A 35 8.52 -13.55 7.36
N GLY A 36 8.27 -13.44 8.66
CA GLY A 36 9.29 -13.10 9.66
C GLY A 36 9.76 -11.64 9.68
N LYS A 37 9.24 -10.76 8.81
CA LYS A 37 9.64 -9.34 8.76
C LYS A 37 8.78 -8.41 9.64
N GLY A 38 7.91 -8.96 10.49
CA GLY A 38 7.11 -8.18 11.44
C GLY A 38 5.93 -7.44 10.81
N PHE A 39 5.43 -7.89 9.64
CA PHE A 39 4.22 -7.35 9.04
C PHE A 39 2.97 -8.12 9.44
N GLN A 40 1.92 -7.38 9.78
CA GLN A 40 0.56 -7.90 9.74
C GLN A 40 -0.04 -7.57 8.38
N THR A 41 -0.55 -8.57 7.66
CA THR A 41 -1.13 -8.36 6.32
C THR A 41 -2.63 -8.16 6.42
N LEU A 42 -3.13 -7.16 5.69
CA LEU A 42 -4.54 -6.86 5.46
C LEU A 42 -4.77 -6.76 3.95
N GLU A 43 -5.83 -7.38 3.46
CA GLU A 43 -6.20 -7.32 2.05
C GLU A 43 -7.28 -6.25 1.85
N CYS A 44 -7.14 -5.42 0.81
CA CYS A 44 -8.12 -4.39 0.45
C CYS A 44 -8.15 -4.21 -1.05
N TYR A 45 -9.33 -4.32 -1.64
CA TYR A 45 -9.56 -4.29 -3.09
C TYR A 45 -10.45 -3.12 -3.53
N GLY A 46 -10.51 -2.06 -2.75
CA GLY A 46 -11.36 -0.90 -3.01
C GLY A 46 -11.00 0.27 -2.11
N ASP A 47 -12.01 0.98 -1.64
CA ASP A 47 -11.83 2.16 -0.79
C ASP A 47 -11.08 1.84 0.51
N LEU A 48 -9.89 2.40 0.65
CA LEU A 48 -9.02 2.20 1.81
C LEU A 48 -9.62 2.72 3.13
N ARG A 49 -10.60 3.63 3.08
CA ARG A 49 -11.31 4.16 4.25
C ARG A 49 -12.17 3.09 4.92
N THR A 50 -12.54 2.04 4.21
CA THR A 50 -13.25 0.89 4.78
C THR A 50 -12.45 0.10 5.81
N LEU A 51 -11.14 0.34 5.86
CA LEU A 51 -10.23 -0.31 6.79
C LEU A 51 -10.17 0.33 8.18
N ASP A 52 -10.93 1.41 8.43
CA ASP A 52 -10.83 2.20 9.66
C ASP A 52 -10.95 1.35 10.93
N ASP A 53 -11.98 0.54 11.07
CA ASP A 53 -12.19 -0.31 12.23
C ASP A 53 -11.00 -1.25 12.52
N PHE A 54 -10.38 -1.77 11.46
CA PHE A 54 -9.22 -2.62 11.61
C PHE A 54 -7.99 -1.81 12.03
N ILE A 55 -7.74 -0.68 11.38
CA ILE A 55 -6.61 0.20 11.68
C ILE A 55 -6.70 0.71 13.11
N GLN A 56 -7.89 1.10 13.57
CA GLN A 56 -8.08 1.55 14.96
C GLN A 56 -7.82 0.41 15.97
N ARG A 57 -8.23 -0.82 15.67
CA ARG A 57 -7.91 -2.00 16.50
C ARG A 57 -6.41 -2.31 16.49
N TRP A 58 -5.76 -2.24 15.33
CA TRP A 58 -4.32 -2.42 15.20
C TRP A 58 -3.55 -1.37 16.02
N LYS A 59 -3.94 -0.09 15.97
CA LYS A 59 -3.34 0.99 16.76
C LYS A 59 -3.51 0.80 18.26
N ARG A 60 -4.65 0.29 18.70
CA ARG A 60 -4.96 0.03 20.12
C ARG A 60 -4.34 -1.25 20.67
N SER A 61 -3.83 -2.12 19.83
CA SER A 61 -3.22 -3.36 20.31
C SER A 61 -2.09 -3.06 21.29
N LYS A 62 -2.11 -3.69 22.48
CA LYS A 62 -1.07 -3.52 23.51
C LYS A 62 0.33 -3.77 22.97
N SER A 63 0.42 -4.54 21.90
CA SER A 63 1.64 -4.86 21.21
C SER A 63 2.38 -3.62 20.67
N ILE A 64 1.69 -2.60 20.19
CA ILE A 64 2.33 -1.35 19.73
C ILE A 64 2.86 -0.55 20.93
N LEU A 65 2.11 -0.54 22.04
CA LEU A 65 2.53 0.13 23.28
C LEU A 65 3.72 -0.57 23.95
N ASP A 66 3.79 -1.90 23.87
CA ASP A 66 4.89 -2.69 24.45
C ASP A 66 6.18 -2.60 23.63
N ILE A 67 6.08 -2.48 22.30
CA ILE A 67 7.25 -2.20 21.45
C ILE A 67 7.86 -0.85 21.79
N ASN A 68 7.03 0.17 21.97
CA ASN A 68 7.50 1.49 22.38
C ASN A 68 8.21 1.48 23.75
N LYS A 69 7.92 0.47 24.61
CA LYS A 69 8.62 0.27 25.89
C LYS A 69 9.89 -0.58 25.75
N THR A 70 9.86 -1.62 24.93
CA THR A 70 10.96 -2.60 24.81
C THR A 70 12.09 -2.09 23.91
N CYS A 71 11.80 -1.24 22.93
CA CYS A 71 12.80 -0.60 22.07
C CYS A 71 13.45 0.66 22.70
N ARG A 72 13.06 1.02 23.92
CA ARG A 72 13.68 2.10 24.70
C ARG A 72 14.97 1.68 25.42
N ASN A 73 15.84 0.93 24.75
CA ASN A 73 17.22 0.84 25.20
C ASN A 73 17.92 2.17 24.88
N GLU A 74 18.45 2.79 25.91
CA GLU A 74 18.86 4.20 26.07
C GLU A 74 19.85 4.77 25.04
N LYS A 75 20.29 4.01 24.04
CA LYS A 75 21.26 4.47 23.03
C LYS A 75 20.70 4.71 21.63
N ASN A 76 19.40 4.43 21.38
CA ASN A 76 18.75 4.66 20.08
C ASN A 76 17.36 5.31 20.23
N GLN A 77 17.23 6.33 21.09
CA GLN A 77 15.93 6.94 21.44
C GLN A 77 15.26 7.74 20.32
N GLU A 78 15.95 8.05 19.22
CA GLU A 78 15.36 8.90 18.17
C GLU A 78 14.57 8.14 17.09
N ASN A 79 14.68 6.80 17.00
CA ASN A 79 14.06 6.02 15.90
C ASN A 79 13.07 4.92 16.31
N ALA A 80 12.73 4.78 17.58
CA ALA A 80 11.76 3.78 18.07
C ALA A 80 10.32 4.32 18.00
N LYS A 81 9.91 4.88 16.88
CA LYS A 81 8.60 5.50 16.73
C LYS A 81 7.67 4.56 15.97
N THR A 82 6.46 4.42 16.48
CA THR A 82 5.21 3.93 15.89
C THR A 82 5.34 3.12 14.60
N GLY A 83 4.69 1.99 14.55
CA GLY A 83 4.62 1.13 13.36
C GLY A 83 4.27 1.92 12.08
N GLY A 84 4.65 1.38 10.95
CA GLY A 84 4.38 1.96 9.64
C GLY A 84 3.31 1.20 8.87
N ILE A 85 2.76 1.84 7.85
CA ILE A 85 1.88 1.22 6.86
C ILE A 85 2.62 1.14 5.53
N LEU A 86 2.58 -0.04 4.89
CA LEU A 86 3.05 -0.26 3.53
C LEU A 86 1.85 -0.64 2.66
N LEU A 87 1.55 0.16 1.65
CA LEU A 87 0.52 -0.11 0.64
C LEU A 87 1.20 -0.66 -0.64
N GLU A 88 0.84 -1.86 -1.05
CA GLU A 88 1.34 -2.49 -2.27
C GLU A 88 0.20 -3.20 -3.03
N CYS A 89 -0.15 -2.70 -4.21
CA CYS A 89 0.31 -1.52 -4.93
C CYS A 89 -0.86 -0.69 -5.47
N VAL A 90 -0.61 0.57 -5.76
CA VAL A 90 -1.64 1.50 -6.28
C VAL A 90 -2.19 1.03 -7.61
N SER A 91 -1.39 0.43 -8.49
CA SER A 91 -1.84 -0.06 -9.80
C SER A 91 -2.90 -1.16 -9.69
N ASN A 92 -2.77 -2.10 -8.75
CA ASN A 92 -3.81 -3.10 -8.51
C ASN A 92 -5.06 -2.46 -7.91
N LEU A 93 -4.90 -1.55 -6.95
CA LEU A 93 -6.02 -0.82 -6.36
C LEU A 93 -6.80 -0.02 -7.41
N LEU A 94 -6.08 0.65 -8.33
CA LEU A 94 -6.70 1.36 -9.44
C LEU A 94 -7.52 0.42 -10.32
N ALA A 95 -7.00 -0.75 -10.67
CA ALA A 95 -7.75 -1.72 -11.47
C ALA A 95 -9.04 -2.15 -10.76
N ASP A 96 -8.98 -2.45 -9.47
CA ASP A 96 -10.15 -2.88 -8.70
C ASP A 96 -11.21 -1.77 -8.51
N VAL A 97 -10.79 -0.49 -8.45
CA VAL A 97 -11.73 0.65 -8.35
C VAL A 97 -12.29 1.05 -9.71
N LEU A 98 -11.48 0.95 -10.78
CA LEU A 98 -11.87 1.36 -12.12
C LEU A 98 -12.83 0.36 -12.78
N TYR A 99 -12.49 -0.96 -12.74
CA TYR A 99 -13.27 -2.00 -13.42
C TYR A 99 -14.36 -2.53 -12.49
N GLN A 100 -15.62 -2.23 -12.81
CA GLN A 100 -16.77 -2.66 -12.02
C GLN A 100 -17.14 -4.12 -12.31
N GLU A 101 -17.84 -4.77 -11.38
CA GLU A 101 -18.26 -6.18 -11.52
C GLU A 101 -19.19 -6.45 -12.70
N ASP A 102 -19.94 -5.44 -13.15
CA ASP A 102 -20.82 -5.50 -14.31
C ASP A 102 -20.10 -5.29 -15.65
N GLY A 103 -18.77 -5.10 -15.63
CA GLY A 103 -17.93 -4.85 -16.78
C GLY A 103 -17.87 -3.38 -17.23
N SER A 104 -18.57 -2.48 -16.54
CA SER A 104 -18.45 -1.04 -16.80
C SER A 104 -17.17 -0.45 -16.18
N LEU A 105 -16.83 0.77 -16.60
CA LEU A 105 -15.77 1.55 -16.00
C LEU A 105 -16.36 2.63 -15.10
N ALA A 106 -15.79 2.79 -13.92
CA ALA A 106 -16.13 3.91 -13.05
C ALA A 106 -15.72 5.25 -13.66
N GLU A 107 -16.39 6.32 -13.24
CA GLU A 107 -16.06 7.68 -13.64
C GLU A 107 -14.68 8.11 -13.09
N ASP A 108 -13.90 8.83 -13.90
CA ASP A 108 -12.52 9.22 -13.58
C ASP A 108 -12.41 9.97 -12.26
N GLU A 109 -13.33 10.91 -12.01
CA GLU A 109 -13.34 11.72 -10.80
C GLU A 109 -13.57 10.87 -9.56
N VAL A 110 -14.51 9.92 -9.64
CA VAL A 110 -14.81 8.98 -8.54
C VAL A 110 -13.60 8.09 -8.24
N VAL A 111 -12.93 7.60 -9.28
CA VAL A 111 -11.72 6.76 -9.13
C VAL A 111 -10.59 7.55 -8.46
N LEU A 112 -10.31 8.76 -8.96
CA LEU A 112 -9.27 9.62 -8.41
C LEU A 112 -9.55 9.97 -6.94
N GLU A 113 -10.77 10.42 -6.65
CA GLU A 113 -11.17 10.76 -5.27
C GLU A 113 -11.06 9.55 -4.35
N THR A 114 -11.58 8.40 -4.73
CA THR A 114 -11.56 7.19 -3.89
C THR A 114 -10.14 6.79 -3.51
N ILE A 115 -9.21 6.80 -4.48
CA ILE A 115 -7.82 6.37 -4.24
C ILE A 115 -7.03 7.43 -3.48
N VAL A 116 -7.08 8.69 -3.92
CA VAL A 116 -6.29 9.75 -3.33
C VAL A 116 -6.75 10.05 -1.90
N GLU A 117 -8.05 10.17 -1.66
CA GLU A 117 -8.57 10.39 -0.31
C GLU A 117 -8.40 9.17 0.60
N GLY A 118 -8.50 7.96 0.06
CA GLY A 118 -8.16 6.75 0.78
C GLY A 118 -6.69 6.72 1.24
N ILE A 119 -5.76 7.18 0.41
CA ILE A 119 -4.34 7.29 0.75
C ILE A 119 -4.09 8.45 1.72
N ARG A 120 -4.75 9.60 1.55
CA ARG A 120 -4.71 10.72 2.51
C ARG A 120 -5.19 10.26 3.89
N TYR A 121 -6.29 9.49 3.93
CA TYR A 121 -6.77 8.88 5.17
C TYR A 121 -5.67 8.00 5.81
N LEU A 122 -5.04 7.07 5.07
CA LEU A 122 -3.96 6.24 5.62
C LEU A 122 -2.80 7.08 6.17
N ASN A 123 -2.45 8.17 5.50
CA ASN A 123 -1.38 9.07 5.94
C ASN A 123 -1.68 9.72 7.29
N THR A 124 -2.95 9.96 7.61
CA THR A 124 -3.35 10.46 8.93
C THR A 124 -3.28 9.39 10.02
N GLN A 125 -3.24 8.11 9.66
CA GLN A 125 -3.30 7.00 10.61
C GLN A 125 -1.94 6.53 11.11
N THR A 126 -0.85 6.93 10.46
CA THR A 126 0.51 6.49 10.78
C THR A 126 1.53 7.61 10.61
N GLU A 127 2.65 7.54 11.31
CA GLU A 127 3.78 8.46 11.10
C GLU A 127 4.63 8.07 9.88
N ARG A 128 4.51 6.84 9.39
CA ARG A 128 5.29 6.32 8.27
C ARG A 128 4.37 5.58 7.31
N LEU A 129 4.08 6.20 6.20
CA LEU A 129 3.37 5.57 5.09
C LEU A 129 4.34 5.37 3.93
N ALA A 130 4.52 4.11 3.51
CA ALA A 130 5.21 3.77 2.29
C ALA A 130 4.20 3.26 1.25
N ILE A 131 4.29 3.77 0.04
CA ILE A 131 3.38 3.44 -1.05
C ILE A 131 4.20 2.90 -2.22
N VAL A 132 3.78 1.76 -2.75
CA VAL A 132 4.34 1.20 -3.98
C VAL A 132 3.37 1.45 -5.12
N THR A 133 3.90 2.01 -6.19
CA THR A 133 3.17 2.19 -7.45
C THR A 133 4.01 1.72 -8.62
N ASN A 134 3.42 1.62 -9.81
CA ASN A 134 4.12 1.27 -11.03
C ASN A 134 4.18 2.49 -11.95
N GLU A 135 5.25 2.55 -12.72
CA GLU A 135 5.38 3.41 -13.88
C GLU A 135 5.12 2.57 -15.13
N VAL A 136 4.14 2.97 -15.96
CA VAL A 136 3.66 2.19 -17.13
C VAL A 136 3.65 3.02 -18.42
N HIS A 137 4.31 4.19 -18.43
CA HIS A 137 4.23 5.16 -19.52
C HIS A 137 5.30 4.97 -20.61
N SER A 138 6.24 4.05 -20.42
CA SER A 138 7.45 3.94 -21.27
C SER A 138 7.25 3.18 -22.58
N ASP A 139 6.10 2.55 -22.81
CA ASP A 139 5.86 1.78 -24.03
C ASP A 139 5.07 2.59 -25.08
N LEU A 140 5.63 2.71 -26.27
CA LEU A 140 5.01 3.34 -27.45
C LEU A 140 4.02 2.40 -28.19
N GLN A 141 3.26 1.57 -27.45
CA GLN A 141 2.31 0.64 -28.07
C GLN A 141 0.96 1.31 -28.30
N ASP A 142 0.25 0.85 -29.32
CA ASP A 142 -1.12 1.28 -29.59
C ASP A 142 -2.09 0.51 -28.69
N TYR A 143 -2.32 1.05 -27.51
CA TYR A 143 -3.22 0.47 -26.50
C TYR A 143 -4.70 0.73 -26.83
N SER A 144 -5.59 -0.15 -26.35
CA SER A 144 -7.03 0.10 -26.33
C SER A 144 -7.37 1.37 -25.53
N GLU A 145 -8.53 1.97 -25.82
CA GLU A 145 -8.98 3.18 -25.12
C GLU A 145 -9.11 2.95 -23.58
N GLU A 146 -9.55 1.76 -23.18
CA GLU A 146 -9.61 1.37 -21.76
C GLU A 146 -8.22 1.34 -21.11
N THR A 147 -7.25 0.78 -21.81
CA THR A 147 -5.84 0.75 -21.32
C THR A 147 -5.27 2.15 -21.24
N LYS A 148 -5.55 3.00 -22.25
CA LYS A 148 -5.15 4.41 -22.23
C LYS A 148 -5.77 5.16 -21.04
N LYS A 149 -7.06 4.90 -20.77
CA LYS A 149 -7.76 5.46 -19.61
C LYS A 149 -7.09 5.04 -18.30
N TYR A 150 -6.83 3.74 -18.13
CA TYR A 150 -6.13 3.21 -16.95
C TYR A 150 -4.74 3.84 -16.75
N ILE A 151 -3.94 3.91 -17.81
CA ILE A 151 -2.60 4.53 -17.80
C ILE A 151 -2.69 6.01 -17.42
N GLY A 152 -3.63 6.74 -18.04
CA GLY A 152 -3.84 8.16 -17.75
C GLY A 152 -4.24 8.42 -16.30
N LEU A 153 -5.13 7.60 -15.74
CA LEU A 153 -5.54 7.69 -14.34
C LEU A 153 -4.38 7.35 -13.39
N LEU A 154 -3.61 6.28 -13.69
CA LEU A 154 -2.45 5.94 -12.87
C LEU A 154 -1.41 7.07 -12.85
N GLY A 155 -1.18 7.72 -14.00
CA GLY A 155 -0.31 8.89 -14.09
C GLY A 155 -0.77 10.06 -13.23
N LYS A 156 -2.07 10.39 -13.27
CA LYS A 156 -2.65 11.45 -12.42
C LYS A 156 -2.53 11.10 -10.92
N ILE A 157 -2.82 9.85 -10.55
CA ILE A 157 -2.67 9.41 -9.17
C ILE A 157 -1.20 9.51 -8.74
N ASN A 158 -0.25 9.04 -9.56
CA ASN A 158 1.18 9.12 -9.24
C ASN A 158 1.65 10.57 -9.07
N GLN A 159 1.12 11.51 -9.86
CA GLN A 159 1.40 12.93 -9.71
C GLN A 159 0.92 13.45 -8.35
N GLU A 160 -0.34 13.22 -7.99
CA GLU A 160 -0.91 13.61 -6.69
C GLU A 160 -0.11 13.02 -5.52
N LEU A 161 0.26 11.72 -5.62
CA LEU A 161 1.07 11.06 -4.60
C LEU A 161 2.48 11.65 -4.51
N GLY A 162 3.10 11.98 -5.64
CA GLY A 162 4.41 12.62 -5.70
C GLY A 162 4.42 14.01 -5.06
N GLU A 163 3.33 14.79 -5.22
CA GLU A 163 3.16 16.09 -4.58
C GLU A 163 3.03 15.96 -3.06
N MET A 164 2.28 14.97 -2.57
CA MET A 164 2.07 14.73 -1.14
C MET A 164 3.27 14.10 -0.43
N ALA A 165 4.08 13.32 -1.13
CA ALA A 165 5.18 12.57 -0.54
C ALA A 165 6.32 13.46 -0.07
N ASP A 166 6.92 13.14 1.09
CA ASP A 166 8.16 13.77 1.56
C ASP A 166 9.38 13.27 0.77
N GLN A 167 9.30 12.04 0.25
CA GLN A 167 10.35 11.41 -0.54
C GLN A 167 9.74 10.55 -1.65
N VAL A 168 10.30 10.66 -2.85
CA VAL A 168 9.97 9.82 -4.01
C VAL A 168 11.24 9.10 -4.47
N THR A 169 11.14 7.79 -4.64
CA THR A 169 12.24 6.95 -5.11
C THR A 169 11.77 6.09 -6.27
N GLU A 170 12.42 6.21 -7.39
CA GLU A 170 12.28 5.28 -8.53
C GLU A 170 13.22 4.11 -8.34
N VAL A 171 12.79 2.89 -8.69
CA VAL A 171 13.64 1.70 -8.64
C VAL A 171 13.79 1.12 -10.03
N VAL A 172 14.99 1.27 -10.61
CA VAL A 172 15.33 0.79 -11.95
C VAL A 172 16.32 -0.36 -11.82
N TYR A 173 15.94 -1.54 -12.28
CA TYR A 173 16.75 -2.78 -12.16
C TYR A 173 17.25 -3.06 -10.72
N GLY A 174 16.44 -2.73 -9.71
CA GLY A 174 16.81 -2.90 -8.30
C GLY A 174 17.69 -1.78 -7.72
N ILE A 175 18.01 -0.78 -8.50
CA ILE A 175 18.81 0.38 -8.07
C ILE A 175 17.86 1.52 -7.71
N PRO A 176 17.85 2.00 -6.44
CA PRO A 176 17.03 3.13 -6.04
C PRO A 176 17.62 4.45 -6.54
N ILE A 177 16.76 5.24 -7.17
CA ILE A 177 17.08 6.59 -7.67
C ILE A 177 16.18 7.58 -6.94
N LYS A 178 16.76 8.48 -6.18
CA LYS A 178 16.00 9.52 -5.48
C LYS A 178 15.52 10.57 -6.49
N ILE A 179 14.18 10.80 -6.54
CA ILE A 179 13.53 11.81 -7.38
C ILE A 179 13.19 13.06 -6.55
N LYS A 180 12.70 12.84 -5.30
CA LYS A 180 12.35 13.91 -4.36
C LYS A 180 12.92 13.64 -2.97
#